data_43e915e0d47638c048310e25308b3bed
#
_entry.id   43e915e0d47638c048310e25308b3bed
#
_cell.length_a   1.000
_cell.length_b   1.000
_cell.length_c   1.000
_cell.angle_alpha   90.00
_cell.angle_beta   90.00
_cell.angle_gamma   90.00
#
_symmetry.space_group_name_H-M   'P 1'
#
loop_
_entity.id
_entity.type
_entity.pdbx_description
1 polymer ?
#
loop_
_entity_poly.entity_id
_entity_poly.type
_entity_poly.pdbx_seq_one_letter_code
_entity_poly.pdbx_strand_id
1 'polypeptide(L)'
;TLNDQLSRDIASARAERAGLAMLRPMNQAVQMLQQHRGLSSGVLNGNEAMKEKRATKEKEASDALAATDAALSTELRSHADWKAIREDWEAVRSQGLSWSAADNVKRHSAIIDKALLFMVTVADNTSLTLDPEMDTYYMMDTVVQKMPALLEPLGITRARGTGVLTKKEIAPEMKVALAASLGQLGQTLRAQNINLTKVMDKVPATRPSLEPAARELTAEVEKLLALVREDVLAEHFQTEPDSYFKQATGVIDQGYKVMYETL
;
A
#
# COMPACT_ATOMS: atom_id res chain seq x y z
N THR A 1 24.40 20.99 28.54
CA THR A 1 24.92 22.24 27.93
C THR A 1 24.30 22.46 26.54
N LEU A 2 24.49 23.68 25.96
CA LEU A 2 24.01 23.99 24.59
C LEU A 2 24.61 23.01 23.56
N ASN A 3 25.87 22.63 23.73
CA ASN A 3 26.53 21.64 22.88
C ASN A 3 25.90 20.25 22.98
N ASP A 4 25.45 19.84 24.16
CA ASP A 4 24.80 18.53 24.35
C ASP A 4 23.42 18.51 23.71
N GLN A 5 22.70 19.64 23.75
CA GLN A 5 21.43 19.80 23.08
C GLN A 5 21.61 19.73 21.58
N LEU A 6 22.54 20.52 21.03
CA LEU A 6 22.82 20.53 19.59
C LEU A 6 23.27 19.15 19.09
N SER A 7 24.07 18.45 19.85
CA SER A 7 24.52 17.09 19.51
C SER A 7 23.36 16.09 19.47
N ARG A 8 22.41 16.21 20.40
CA ARG A 8 21.19 15.38 20.40
C ARG A 8 20.30 15.69 19.22
N ASP A 9 20.09 16.96 18.92
CA ASP A 9 19.27 17.40 17.80
C ASP A 9 19.84 16.92 16.44
N ILE A 10 21.17 16.99 16.29
CA ILE A 10 21.85 16.46 15.09
C ILE A 10 21.71 14.93 15.01
N ALA A 11 21.86 14.21 16.12
CA ALA A 11 21.71 12.76 16.13
C ALA A 11 20.26 12.34 15.80
N SER A 12 19.27 13.05 16.33
CA SER A 12 17.85 12.84 16.02
C SER A 12 17.58 13.05 14.53
N ALA A 13 18.01 14.18 13.97
CA ALA A 13 17.81 14.49 12.55
C ALA A 13 18.48 13.46 11.62
N ARG A 14 19.63 12.90 12.02
CA ARG A 14 20.28 11.83 11.26
C ARG A 14 19.50 10.52 11.31
N ALA A 15 18.98 10.16 12.49
CA ALA A 15 18.16 8.97 12.65
C ALA A 15 16.86 9.04 11.82
N GLU A 16 16.19 10.19 11.82
CA GLU A 16 15.01 10.45 11.01
C GLU A 16 15.29 10.29 9.50
N ARG A 17 16.37 10.89 9.01
CA ARG A 17 16.77 10.76 7.61
C ARG A 17 17.07 9.31 7.23
N ALA A 18 17.74 8.56 8.10
CA ALA A 18 18.02 7.15 7.90
C ALA A 18 16.73 6.33 7.85
N GLY A 19 15.76 6.62 8.73
CA GLY A 19 14.45 5.99 8.74
C GLY A 19 13.66 6.25 7.45
N LEU A 20 13.62 7.49 6.99
CA LEU A 20 12.96 7.85 5.73
C LEU A 20 13.61 7.16 4.53
N ALA A 21 14.94 7.07 4.50
CA ALA A 21 15.67 6.38 3.45
C ALA A 21 15.36 4.88 3.38
N MET A 22 15.03 4.24 4.51
CA MET A 22 14.59 2.85 4.58
C MET A 22 13.12 2.68 4.20
N LEU A 23 12.25 3.58 4.66
CA LEU A 23 10.79 3.50 4.41
C LEU A 23 10.42 3.72 2.95
N ARG A 24 11.15 4.57 2.21
CA ARG A 24 10.86 4.84 0.79
C ARG A 24 10.90 3.59 -0.09
N PRO A 25 12.00 2.81 -0.14
CA PRO A 25 12.02 1.59 -0.94
C PRO A 25 11.05 0.53 -0.42
N MET A 26 10.76 0.48 0.89
CA MET A 26 9.74 -0.42 1.43
C MET A 26 8.34 -0.08 0.93
N ASN A 27 7.96 1.19 0.92
CA ASN A 27 6.68 1.62 0.35
C ASN A 27 6.58 1.25 -1.13
N GLN A 28 7.65 1.43 -1.88
CA GLN A 28 7.71 1.03 -3.29
C GLN A 28 7.56 -0.49 -3.44
N ALA A 29 8.21 -1.27 -2.59
CA ALA A 29 8.07 -2.73 -2.59
C ALA A 29 6.62 -3.15 -2.30
N VAL A 30 5.97 -2.56 -1.31
CA VAL A 30 4.55 -2.82 -1.01
C VAL A 30 3.67 -2.50 -2.21
N GLN A 31 3.88 -1.35 -2.85
CA GLN A 31 3.13 -0.96 -4.05
C GLN A 31 3.29 -1.98 -5.19
N MET A 32 4.50 -2.43 -5.44
CA MET A 32 4.77 -3.42 -6.49
C MET A 32 4.19 -4.80 -6.16
N LEU A 33 4.26 -5.22 -4.90
CA LEU A 33 3.62 -6.45 -4.41
C LEU A 33 2.10 -6.40 -4.57
N GLN A 34 1.47 -5.26 -4.29
CA GLN A 34 0.04 -5.06 -4.47
C GLN A 34 -0.36 -5.15 -5.95
N GLN A 35 0.42 -4.58 -6.84
CA GLN A 35 0.17 -4.67 -8.29
C GLN A 35 0.39 -6.08 -8.82
N HIS A 36 1.45 -6.76 -8.39
CA HIS A 36 1.74 -8.15 -8.75
C HIS A 36 0.62 -9.09 -8.29
N ARG A 37 0.07 -8.88 -7.09
CA ARG A 37 -1.10 -9.60 -6.58
C ARG A 37 -2.30 -9.46 -7.50
N GLY A 38 -2.65 -8.24 -7.87
CA GLY A 38 -3.80 -7.98 -8.75
C GLY A 38 -3.65 -8.59 -10.13
N LEU A 39 -2.47 -8.46 -10.73
CA LEU A 39 -2.16 -9.06 -12.03
C LEU A 39 -2.14 -10.59 -11.96
N SER A 40 -1.60 -11.16 -10.89
CA SER A 40 -1.62 -12.61 -10.67
C SER A 40 -3.04 -13.14 -10.54
N SER A 41 -3.93 -12.42 -9.86
CA SER A 41 -5.35 -12.76 -9.77
C SER A 41 -6.00 -12.79 -11.16
N GLY A 42 -5.73 -11.79 -12.00
CA GLY A 42 -6.22 -11.76 -13.37
C GLY A 42 -5.74 -12.96 -14.20
N VAL A 43 -4.43 -13.23 -14.17
CA VAL A 43 -3.83 -14.36 -14.91
C VAL A 43 -4.40 -15.69 -14.46
N LEU A 44 -4.47 -15.93 -13.14
CA LEU A 44 -4.99 -17.19 -12.59
C LEU A 44 -6.50 -17.37 -12.81
N ASN A 45 -7.23 -16.30 -13.05
CA ASN A 45 -8.63 -16.34 -13.45
C ASN A 45 -8.83 -16.41 -14.97
N GLY A 46 -7.76 -16.48 -15.76
CA GLY A 46 -7.81 -16.72 -17.20
C GLY A 46 -7.51 -15.51 -18.09
N ASN A 47 -7.11 -14.37 -17.54
CA ASN A 47 -6.73 -13.20 -18.34
C ASN A 47 -5.27 -13.29 -18.79
N GLU A 48 -5.06 -13.91 -19.97
CA GLU A 48 -3.74 -14.07 -20.57
C GLU A 48 -3.04 -12.73 -20.91
N ALA A 49 -3.81 -11.69 -21.20
CA ALA A 49 -3.29 -10.37 -21.53
C ALA A 49 -2.50 -9.71 -20.35
N MET A 50 -2.72 -10.18 -19.13
CA MET A 50 -2.01 -9.69 -17.95
C MET A 50 -0.67 -10.35 -17.68
N LYS A 51 -0.30 -11.40 -18.38
CA LYS A 51 0.94 -12.17 -18.14
C LYS A 51 2.20 -11.33 -18.25
N GLU A 52 2.31 -10.55 -19.31
CA GLU A 52 3.50 -9.71 -19.54
C GLU A 52 3.63 -8.60 -18.49
N LYS A 53 2.52 -7.93 -18.18
CA LYS A 53 2.48 -6.91 -17.12
C LYS A 53 2.85 -7.51 -15.77
N ARG A 54 2.37 -8.72 -15.48
CA ARG A 54 2.70 -9.44 -14.25
C ARG A 54 4.20 -9.73 -14.15
N ALA A 55 4.81 -10.24 -15.22
CA ALA A 55 6.25 -10.51 -15.27
C ALA A 55 7.09 -9.25 -15.02
N THR A 56 6.68 -8.12 -15.59
CA THR A 56 7.31 -6.82 -15.36
C THR A 56 7.22 -6.42 -13.89
N LYS A 57 6.06 -6.56 -13.26
CA LYS A 57 5.85 -6.23 -11.85
C LYS A 57 6.60 -7.18 -10.90
N GLU A 58 6.77 -8.43 -11.28
CA GLU A 58 7.59 -9.39 -10.53
C GLU A 58 9.04 -8.92 -10.44
N LYS A 59 9.60 -8.45 -11.54
CA LYS A 59 10.94 -7.87 -11.57
C LYS A 59 11.00 -6.59 -10.72
N GLU A 60 10.05 -5.68 -10.89
CA GLU A 60 10.00 -4.42 -10.12
C GLU A 60 9.86 -4.68 -8.62
N ALA A 61 9.05 -5.64 -8.20
CA ALA A 61 8.92 -6.04 -6.81
C ALA A 61 10.23 -6.61 -6.25
N SER A 62 10.89 -7.49 -7.00
CA SER A 62 12.19 -8.04 -6.62
C SER A 62 13.25 -6.95 -6.49
N ASP A 63 13.30 -6.01 -7.43
CA ASP A 63 14.22 -4.88 -7.42
C ASP A 63 13.97 -3.96 -6.21
N ALA A 64 12.70 -3.68 -5.89
CA ALA A 64 12.33 -2.85 -4.74
C ALA A 64 12.65 -3.51 -3.40
N LEU A 65 12.48 -4.83 -3.28
CA LEU A 65 12.89 -5.59 -2.09
C LEU A 65 14.41 -5.61 -1.95
N ALA A 66 15.15 -5.73 -3.04
CA ALA A 66 16.61 -5.67 -3.03
C ALA A 66 17.09 -4.26 -2.63
N ALA A 67 16.45 -3.20 -3.11
CA ALA A 67 16.76 -1.82 -2.73
C ALA A 67 16.46 -1.58 -1.24
N THR A 68 15.39 -2.15 -0.72
CA THR A 68 15.06 -2.11 0.72
C THR A 68 16.15 -2.80 1.53
N ASP A 69 16.55 -4.01 1.13
CA ASP A 69 17.61 -4.76 1.81
C ASP A 69 18.91 -3.96 1.90
N ALA A 70 19.29 -3.31 0.81
CA ALA A 70 20.48 -2.46 0.74
C ALA A 70 20.37 -1.22 1.63
N ALA A 71 19.18 -0.65 1.80
CA ALA A 71 18.94 0.54 2.62
C ALA A 71 18.82 0.25 4.12
N LEU A 72 18.44 -0.98 4.51
CA LEU A 72 18.29 -1.36 5.91
C LEU A 72 19.61 -1.35 6.66
N SER A 73 19.57 -0.93 7.94
CA SER A 73 20.69 -1.11 8.88
C SER A 73 21.01 -2.61 9.02
N THR A 74 22.23 -2.92 9.46
CA THR A 74 22.65 -4.31 9.68
C THR A 74 21.71 -5.04 10.65
N GLU A 75 21.27 -4.36 11.71
CA GLU A 75 20.34 -4.91 12.70
C GLU A 75 18.99 -5.26 12.05
N LEU A 76 18.38 -4.32 11.34
CA LEU A 76 17.07 -4.51 10.68
C LEU A 76 17.15 -5.53 9.53
N ARG A 77 18.24 -5.55 8.78
CA ARG A 77 18.48 -6.54 7.74
C ARG A 77 18.53 -7.97 8.27
N SER A 78 19.04 -8.14 9.48
CA SER A 78 19.12 -9.44 10.18
C SER A 78 17.84 -9.81 10.90
N HIS A 79 16.85 -8.92 10.95
CA HIS A 79 15.60 -9.14 11.67
C HIS A 79 14.81 -10.31 11.05
N ALA A 80 14.28 -11.18 11.92
CA ALA A 80 13.55 -12.37 11.48
C ALA A 80 12.36 -12.05 10.57
N ASP A 81 11.64 -10.95 10.85
CA ASP A 81 10.49 -10.53 10.05
C ASP A 81 10.89 -10.13 8.63
N TRP A 82 12.03 -9.45 8.47
CA TRP A 82 12.55 -9.10 7.16
C TRP A 82 12.95 -10.34 6.36
N LYS A 83 13.60 -11.30 6.98
CA LYS A 83 13.95 -12.57 6.36
C LYS A 83 12.70 -13.33 5.91
N ALA A 84 11.67 -13.39 6.76
CA ALA A 84 10.41 -14.04 6.42
C ALA A 84 9.73 -13.39 5.20
N ILE A 85 9.74 -12.05 5.12
CA ILE A 85 9.22 -11.31 3.95
C ILE A 85 9.95 -11.75 2.66
N ARG A 86 11.27 -11.83 2.70
CA ARG A 86 12.11 -12.24 1.57
C ARG A 86 11.85 -13.69 1.14
N GLU A 87 11.75 -14.58 2.09
CA GLU A 87 11.47 -16.00 1.84
C GLU A 87 10.07 -16.22 1.28
N ASP A 88 9.07 -15.55 1.85
CA ASP A 88 7.69 -15.63 1.37
C ASP A 88 7.55 -15.05 -0.05
N TRP A 89 8.27 -13.98 -0.36
CA TRP A 89 8.29 -13.45 -1.73
C TRP A 89 8.90 -14.44 -2.72
N GLU A 90 9.99 -15.10 -2.35
CA GLU A 90 10.62 -16.11 -3.21
C GLU A 90 9.67 -17.28 -3.49
N ALA A 91 8.88 -17.70 -2.51
CA ALA A 91 7.85 -18.73 -2.70
C ALA A 91 6.75 -18.26 -3.66
N VAL A 92 6.28 -17.02 -3.53
CA VAL A 92 5.29 -16.44 -4.47
C VAL A 92 5.85 -16.35 -5.87
N ARG A 93 7.09 -15.88 -6.02
CA ARG A 93 7.75 -15.70 -7.29
C ARG A 93 7.92 -17.04 -8.02
N SER A 94 8.37 -18.06 -7.33
CA SER A 94 8.71 -19.37 -7.93
C SER A 94 7.51 -20.30 -8.10
N GLN A 95 6.50 -20.21 -7.23
CA GLN A 95 5.39 -21.17 -7.17
C GLN A 95 4.00 -20.53 -7.36
N GLY A 96 3.91 -19.22 -7.35
CA GLY A 96 2.63 -18.52 -7.27
C GLY A 96 1.62 -18.85 -8.36
N LEU A 97 2.07 -19.13 -9.57
CA LEU A 97 1.19 -19.51 -10.68
C LEU A 97 0.72 -20.97 -10.62
N SER A 98 1.27 -21.78 -9.71
CA SER A 98 0.80 -23.16 -9.47
C SER A 98 -0.32 -23.22 -8.43
N TRP A 99 -0.60 -22.12 -7.72
CA TRP A 99 -1.65 -22.05 -6.69
C TRP A 99 -2.99 -21.65 -7.28
N SER A 100 -4.05 -21.85 -6.52
CA SER A 100 -5.34 -21.26 -6.84
C SER A 100 -5.26 -19.72 -6.79
N ALA A 101 -6.15 -19.03 -7.50
CA ALA A 101 -6.22 -17.57 -7.44
C ALA A 101 -6.43 -17.07 -6.00
N ALA A 102 -7.29 -17.75 -5.24
CA ALA A 102 -7.56 -17.41 -3.84
C ALA A 102 -6.33 -17.56 -2.95
N ASP A 103 -5.59 -18.67 -3.07
CA ASP A 103 -4.35 -18.91 -2.31
C ASP A 103 -3.26 -17.92 -2.70
N ASN A 104 -3.15 -17.60 -3.99
CA ASN A 104 -2.20 -16.61 -4.47
C ASN A 104 -2.46 -15.23 -3.85
N VAL A 105 -3.70 -14.75 -3.87
CA VAL A 105 -4.10 -13.48 -3.23
C VAL A 105 -3.82 -13.51 -1.73
N LYS A 106 -4.15 -14.61 -1.06
CA LYS A 106 -3.91 -14.78 0.38
C LYS A 106 -2.42 -14.70 0.73
N ARG A 107 -1.57 -15.36 -0.03
CA ARG A 107 -0.13 -15.37 0.22
C ARG A 107 0.53 -14.03 -0.07
N HIS A 108 0.13 -13.33 -1.13
CA HIS A 108 0.56 -11.95 -1.36
C HIS A 108 0.15 -11.03 -0.20
N SER A 109 -1.10 -11.14 0.24
CA SER A 109 -1.62 -10.31 1.33
C SER A 109 -0.87 -10.54 2.63
N ALA A 110 -0.48 -11.80 2.92
CA ALA A 110 0.34 -12.12 4.08
C ALA A 110 1.73 -11.46 4.04
N ILE A 111 2.38 -11.42 2.88
CA ILE A 111 3.68 -10.71 2.71
C ILE A 111 3.49 -9.21 2.92
N ILE A 112 2.45 -8.64 2.34
CA ILE A 112 2.16 -7.20 2.44
C ILE A 112 1.89 -6.82 3.89
N ASP A 113 1.08 -7.61 4.62
CA ASP A 113 0.81 -7.39 6.04
C ASP A 113 2.10 -7.43 6.87
N LYS A 114 2.98 -8.40 6.62
CA LYS A 114 4.29 -8.48 7.28
C LYS A 114 5.16 -7.26 6.95
N ALA A 115 5.16 -6.81 5.70
CA ALA A 115 5.91 -5.64 5.27
C ALA A 115 5.41 -4.37 5.94
N LEU A 116 4.09 -4.18 6.04
CA LEU A 116 3.49 -3.04 6.72
C LEU A 116 3.81 -3.03 8.22
N LEU A 117 3.78 -4.18 8.89
CA LEU A 117 4.20 -4.30 10.30
C LEU A 117 5.70 -4.03 10.46
N PHE A 118 6.52 -4.50 9.54
CA PHE A 118 7.96 -4.25 9.58
C PHE A 118 8.30 -2.78 9.35
N MET A 119 7.50 -2.05 8.56
CA MET A 119 7.64 -0.60 8.43
C MET A 119 7.43 0.12 9.76
N VAL A 120 6.50 -0.34 10.60
CA VAL A 120 6.33 0.17 11.97
C VAL A 120 7.59 -0.10 12.80
N THR A 121 8.14 -1.30 12.71
CA THR A 121 9.40 -1.67 13.39
C THR A 121 10.55 -0.76 12.95
N VAL A 122 10.68 -0.46 11.66
CA VAL A 122 11.68 0.47 11.14
C VAL A 122 11.47 1.88 11.70
N ALA A 123 10.25 2.36 11.69
CA ALA A 123 9.92 3.68 12.23
C ALA A 123 10.23 3.78 13.73
N ASP A 124 9.90 2.76 14.51
CA ASP A 124 10.22 2.70 15.94
C ASP A 124 11.73 2.65 16.21
N ASN A 125 12.46 1.84 15.45
CA ASN A 125 13.91 1.69 15.56
C ASN A 125 14.67 2.99 15.25
N THR A 126 14.14 3.82 14.38
CA THR A 126 14.73 5.10 13.97
C THR A 126 14.17 6.30 14.75
N SER A 127 13.36 6.06 15.76
CA SER A 127 12.71 7.08 16.59
C SER A 127 11.77 8.02 15.84
N LEU A 128 11.34 7.67 14.63
CA LEU A 128 10.37 8.46 13.84
C LEU A 128 9.00 8.56 14.51
N THR A 129 8.64 7.58 15.34
CA THR A 129 7.37 7.54 16.08
C THR A 129 7.39 8.29 17.39
N LEU A 130 8.59 8.70 17.88
CA LEU A 130 8.80 9.33 19.17
C LEU A 130 9.12 10.83 19.05
N ASP A 131 8.90 11.41 17.87
CA ASP A 131 9.16 12.84 17.68
C ASP A 131 8.24 13.65 18.59
N PRO A 132 8.78 14.53 19.47
CA PRO A 132 7.99 15.37 20.33
C PRO A 132 7.24 16.49 19.59
N GLU A 133 7.55 16.72 18.31
CA GLU A 133 6.85 17.71 17.48
C GLU A 133 5.60 17.09 16.87
N MET A 134 4.45 17.64 17.20
CA MET A 134 3.13 17.11 16.78
C MET A 134 2.93 17.10 15.26
N ASP A 135 3.60 17.96 14.54
CA ASP A 135 3.56 18.03 13.07
C ASP A 135 4.21 16.77 12.44
N THR A 136 5.39 16.40 12.87
CA THR A 136 6.06 15.17 12.42
C THR A 136 5.27 13.93 12.83
N TYR A 137 4.66 13.93 14.02
CA TYR A 137 3.80 12.82 14.44
C TYR A 137 2.66 12.55 13.44
N TYR A 138 1.89 13.57 13.06
CA TYR A 138 0.79 13.38 12.11
C TYR A 138 1.26 12.99 10.72
N MET A 139 2.41 13.49 10.28
CA MET A 139 3.02 13.08 9.01
C MET A 139 3.41 11.60 9.03
N MET A 140 4.08 11.15 10.09
CA MET A 140 4.47 9.75 10.24
C MET A 140 3.27 8.82 10.41
N ASP A 141 2.26 9.23 11.19
CA ASP A 141 1.03 8.48 11.33
C ASP A 141 0.31 8.31 9.97
N THR A 142 0.32 9.34 9.14
CA THR A 142 -0.20 9.25 7.75
C THR A 142 0.53 8.20 6.94
N VAL A 143 1.85 8.22 6.95
CA VAL A 143 2.69 7.36 6.08
C VAL A 143 2.72 5.91 6.55
N VAL A 144 2.81 5.67 7.86
CA VAL A 144 3.03 4.34 8.44
C VAL A 144 1.72 3.64 8.81
N GLN A 145 0.68 4.39 9.13
CA GLN A 145 -0.59 3.85 9.65
C GLN A 145 -1.78 4.12 8.74
N LYS A 146 -2.13 5.40 8.57
CA LYS A 146 -3.41 5.79 7.95
C LYS A 146 -3.47 5.50 6.45
N MET A 147 -2.42 5.85 5.72
CA MET A 147 -2.39 5.62 4.27
C MET A 147 -2.29 4.12 3.93
N PRO A 148 -1.42 3.31 4.56
CA PRO A 148 -1.45 1.87 4.37
C PRO A 148 -2.80 1.23 4.71
N ALA A 149 -3.49 1.69 5.75
CA ALA A 149 -4.81 1.20 6.13
C ALA A 149 -5.90 1.50 5.07
N LEU A 150 -5.70 2.48 4.20
CA LEU A 150 -6.55 2.77 3.04
C LEU A 150 -6.09 1.99 1.81
N LEU A 151 -4.79 2.04 1.50
CA LEU A 151 -4.25 1.52 0.25
C LEU A 151 -4.27 -0.02 0.16
N GLU A 152 -4.03 -0.71 1.27
CA GLU A 152 -4.05 -2.18 1.27
C GLU A 152 -5.46 -2.75 0.99
N PRO A 153 -6.54 -2.32 1.65
CA PRO A 153 -7.88 -2.76 1.28
C PRO A 153 -8.29 -2.39 -0.15
N LEU A 154 -7.84 -1.24 -0.67
CA LEU A 154 -8.03 -0.88 -2.08
C LEU A 154 -7.32 -1.88 -3.01
N GLY A 155 -6.10 -2.28 -2.68
CA GLY A 155 -5.35 -3.29 -3.43
C GLY A 155 -6.02 -4.66 -3.41
N ILE A 156 -6.56 -5.09 -2.28
CA ILE A 156 -7.33 -6.33 -2.17
C ILE A 156 -8.62 -6.24 -3.00
N THR A 157 -9.33 -5.14 -2.93
CA THR A 157 -10.54 -4.88 -3.73
C THR A 157 -10.22 -4.92 -5.22
N ARG A 158 -9.09 -4.34 -5.64
CA ARG A 158 -8.60 -4.45 -7.02
C ARG A 158 -8.38 -5.90 -7.44
N ALA A 159 -7.66 -6.67 -6.64
CA ALA A 159 -7.37 -8.07 -6.97
C ALA A 159 -8.64 -8.92 -7.07
N ARG A 160 -9.55 -8.77 -6.12
CA ARG A 160 -10.83 -9.50 -6.10
C ARG A 160 -11.74 -9.09 -7.25
N GLY A 161 -11.91 -7.81 -7.47
CA GLY A 161 -12.72 -7.29 -8.57
C GLY A 161 -12.18 -7.69 -9.94
N THR A 162 -10.87 -7.68 -10.13
CA THR A 162 -10.24 -8.15 -11.36
C THR A 162 -10.58 -9.61 -11.64
N GLY A 163 -10.48 -10.48 -10.64
CA GLY A 163 -10.82 -11.89 -10.77
C GLY A 163 -12.30 -12.13 -11.09
N VAL A 164 -13.19 -11.44 -10.39
CA VAL A 164 -14.64 -11.51 -10.61
C VAL A 164 -15.02 -11.06 -12.02
N LEU A 165 -14.51 -9.92 -12.45
CA LEU A 165 -14.80 -9.37 -13.80
C LEU A 165 -14.21 -10.25 -14.92
N THR A 166 -13.07 -10.89 -14.68
CA THR A 166 -12.48 -11.83 -15.65
C THR A 166 -13.37 -13.04 -15.84
N LYS A 167 -13.87 -13.63 -14.76
CA LYS A 167 -14.77 -14.80 -14.80
C LYS A 167 -16.23 -14.46 -15.11
N LYS A 168 -16.63 -13.22 -14.89
CA LYS A 168 -18.03 -12.76 -14.96
C LYS A 168 -18.96 -13.56 -14.05
N GLU A 169 -18.46 -13.90 -12.89
CA GLU A 169 -19.21 -14.57 -11.82
C GLU A 169 -18.63 -14.16 -10.45
N ILE A 170 -19.47 -14.21 -9.43
CA ILE A 170 -19.06 -13.91 -8.05
C ILE A 170 -19.66 -14.94 -7.10
N ALA A 171 -18.78 -15.59 -6.31
CA ALA A 171 -19.23 -16.49 -5.25
C ALA A 171 -19.93 -15.69 -4.13
N PRO A 172 -20.93 -16.27 -3.44
CA PRO A 172 -21.65 -15.59 -2.36
C PRO A 172 -20.71 -15.06 -1.26
N GLU A 173 -19.71 -15.83 -0.87
CA GLU A 173 -18.74 -15.43 0.14
C GLU A 173 -17.89 -14.23 -0.31
N MET A 174 -17.52 -14.19 -1.58
CA MET A 174 -16.79 -13.07 -2.17
C MET A 174 -17.66 -11.82 -2.21
N LYS A 175 -18.94 -11.96 -2.53
CA LYS A 175 -19.91 -10.86 -2.54
C LYS A 175 -20.03 -10.21 -1.15
N VAL A 176 -20.15 -11.02 -0.10
CA VAL A 176 -20.18 -10.55 1.28
C VAL A 176 -18.86 -9.86 1.66
N ALA A 177 -17.72 -10.46 1.32
CA ALA A 177 -16.41 -9.91 1.62
C ALA A 177 -16.16 -8.55 0.93
N LEU A 178 -16.55 -8.41 -0.34
CA LEU A 178 -16.44 -7.15 -1.07
C LEU A 178 -17.38 -6.08 -0.49
N ALA A 179 -18.62 -6.42 -0.18
CA ALA A 179 -19.57 -5.47 0.41
C ALA A 179 -19.06 -4.94 1.77
N ALA A 180 -18.51 -5.80 2.63
CA ALA A 180 -17.90 -5.41 3.89
C ALA A 180 -16.69 -4.49 3.67
N SER A 181 -15.85 -4.79 2.68
CA SER A 181 -14.69 -3.97 2.32
C SER A 181 -15.08 -2.56 1.88
N LEU A 182 -16.17 -2.39 1.15
CA LEU A 182 -16.63 -1.06 0.73
C LEU A 182 -17.01 -0.17 1.93
N GLY A 183 -17.68 -0.73 2.92
CA GLY A 183 -18.02 -0.02 4.16
C GLY A 183 -16.77 0.41 4.95
N GLN A 184 -15.82 -0.50 5.11
CA GLN A 184 -14.56 -0.24 5.79
C GLN A 184 -13.73 0.83 5.05
N LEU A 185 -13.64 0.76 3.73
CA LEU A 185 -12.93 1.75 2.91
C LEU A 185 -13.50 3.15 3.08
N GLY A 186 -14.82 3.30 3.14
CA GLY A 186 -15.45 4.58 3.41
C GLY A 186 -15.06 5.18 4.76
N GLN A 187 -14.98 4.34 5.80
CA GLN A 187 -14.55 4.78 7.14
C GLN A 187 -13.07 5.16 7.15
N THR A 188 -12.23 4.34 6.53
CA THR A 188 -10.77 4.56 6.46
C THR A 188 -10.45 5.84 5.70
N LEU A 189 -11.16 6.11 4.60
CA LEU A 189 -11.03 7.35 3.84
C LEU A 189 -11.36 8.60 4.68
N ARG A 190 -12.44 8.54 5.47
CA ARG A 190 -12.79 9.64 6.38
C ARG A 190 -11.72 9.86 7.44
N ALA A 191 -11.21 8.80 8.06
CA ALA A 191 -10.14 8.88 9.05
C ALA A 191 -8.86 9.49 8.45
N GLN A 192 -8.52 9.08 7.23
CA GLN A 192 -7.37 9.62 6.50
C GLN A 192 -7.54 11.12 6.20
N ASN A 193 -8.71 11.55 5.76
CA ASN A 193 -8.98 12.97 5.47
C ASN A 193 -8.92 13.83 6.73
N ILE A 194 -9.38 13.32 7.87
CA ILE A 194 -9.25 14.01 9.17
C ILE A 194 -7.76 14.18 9.51
N ASN A 195 -6.97 13.13 9.34
CA ASN A 195 -5.53 13.18 9.65
C ASN A 195 -4.78 14.16 8.73
N LEU A 196 -5.09 14.16 7.43
CA LEU A 196 -4.49 15.10 6.46
C LEU A 196 -4.86 16.56 6.79
N THR A 197 -6.08 16.81 7.25
CA THR A 197 -6.47 18.15 7.72
C THR A 197 -5.59 18.59 8.89
N LYS A 198 -5.32 17.71 9.85
CA LYS A 198 -4.40 18.01 10.96
C LYS A 198 -2.97 18.30 10.49
N VAL A 199 -2.47 17.55 9.49
CA VAL A 199 -1.16 17.82 8.87
C VAL A 199 -1.14 19.23 8.28
N MET A 200 -2.14 19.59 7.49
CA MET A 200 -2.23 20.91 6.85
C MET A 200 -2.39 22.05 7.84
N ASP A 201 -3.09 21.83 8.95
CA ASP A 201 -3.25 22.83 10.01
C ASP A 201 -1.94 23.05 10.79
N LYS A 202 -1.18 22.00 11.02
CA LYS A 202 0.12 22.07 11.73
C LYS A 202 1.26 22.55 10.84
N VAL A 203 1.23 22.18 9.56
CA VAL A 203 2.23 22.58 8.56
C VAL A 203 1.52 23.25 7.37
N PRO A 204 1.09 24.52 7.51
CA PRO A 204 0.30 25.21 6.48
C PRO A 204 0.97 25.26 5.10
N ALA A 205 2.29 25.17 5.04
CA ALA A 205 3.04 25.13 3.78
C ALA A 205 2.72 23.90 2.91
N THR A 206 2.16 22.83 3.51
CA THR A 206 1.76 21.62 2.78
C THR A 206 0.42 21.76 2.07
N ARG A 207 -0.43 22.69 2.49
CA ARG A 207 -1.81 22.84 2.00
C ARG A 207 -1.92 23.03 0.49
N PRO A 208 -1.10 23.87 -0.18
CA PRO A 208 -1.25 24.09 -1.62
C PRO A 208 -1.08 22.82 -2.47
N SER A 209 -0.22 21.88 -2.06
CA SER A 209 -0.02 20.61 -2.76
C SER A 209 -0.93 19.50 -2.22
N LEU A 210 -1.10 19.42 -0.92
CA LEU A 210 -1.76 18.29 -0.25
C LEU A 210 -3.29 18.35 -0.36
N GLU A 211 -3.89 19.55 -0.24
CA GLU A 211 -5.36 19.68 -0.29
C GLU A 211 -5.97 19.28 -1.63
N PRO A 212 -5.47 19.73 -2.80
CA PRO A 212 -5.97 19.26 -4.09
C PRO A 212 -5.76 17.76 -4.30
N ALA A 213 -4.60 17.23 -3.91
CA ALA A 213 -4.27 15.81 -4.05
C ALA A 213 -5.19 14.92 -3.19
N ALA A 214 -5.49 15.33 -1.95
CA ALA A 214 -6.42 14.63 -1.06
C ALA A 214 -7.86 14.66 -1.58
N ARG A 215 -8.28 15.78 -2.14
CA ARG A 215 -9.62 15.93 -2.76
C ARG A 215 -9.78 15.03 -3.97
N GLU A 216 -8.77 14.96 -4.82
CA GLU A 216 -8.73 14.06 -5.98
C GLU A 216 -8.78 12.60 -5.54
N LEU A 217 -7.99 12.21 -4.53
CA LEU A 217 -8.01 10.86 -3.97
C LEU A 217 -9.41 10.48 -3.48
N THR A 218 -10.07 11.35 -2.72
CA THR A 218 -11.43 11.12 -2.22
C THR A 218 -12.41 10.88 -3.38
N ALA A 219 -12.39 11.73 -4.39
CA ALA A 219 -13.29 11.61 -5.55
C ALA A 219 -13.05 10.30 -6.32
N GLU A 220 -11.79 9.93 -6.51
CA GLU A 220 -11.44 8.70 -7.24
C GLU A 220 -11.76 7.44 -6.45
N VAL A 221 -11.56 7.43 -5.14
CA VAL A 221 -11.97 6.32 -4.26
C VAL A 221 -13.49 6.15 -4.35
N GLU A 222 -14.26 7.22 -4.21
CA GLU A 222 -15.73 7.16 -4.29
C GLU A 222 -16.22 6.62 -5.63
N LYS A 223 -15.61 7.01 -6.74
CA LYS A 223 -15.90 6.46 -8.07
C LYS A 223 -15.64 4.96 -8.16
N LEU A 224 -14.50 4.51 -7.61
CA LEU A 224 -14.18 3.09 -7.60
C LEU A 224 -15.17 2.28 -6.75
N LEU A 225 -15.53 2.78 -5.58
CA LEU A 225 -16.52 2.13 -4.71
C LEU A 225 -17.89 2.05 -5.40
N ALA A 226 -18.30 3.09 -6.11
CA ALA A 226 -19.54 3.09 -6.90
C ALA A 226 -19.49 2.04 -8.02
N LEU A 227 -18.38 1.94 -8.75
CA LEU A 227 -18.19 0.93 -9.80
C LEU A 227 -18.30 -0.49 -9.24
N VAL A 228 -17.64 -0.77 -8.12
CA VAL A 228 -17.71 -2.08 -7.48
C VAL A 228 -19.14 -2.41 -7.06
N ARG A 229 -19.85 -1.45 -6.49
CA ARG A 229 -21.24 -1.63 -6.05
C ARG A 229 -22.20 -1.86 -7.23
N GLU A 230 -22.09 -1.04 -8.26
CA GLU A 230 -23.05 -0.99 -9.36
C GLU A 230 -22.82 -2.02 -10.45
N ASP A 231 -21.56 -2.47 -10.62
CA ASP A 231 -21.21 -3.43 -11.69
C ASP A 231 -20.79 -4.80 -11.13
N VAL A 232 -19.95 -4.85 -10.11
CA VAL A 232 -19.43 -6.11 -9.57
C VAL A 232 -20.43 -6.76 -8.61
N LEU A 233 -20.85 -6.05 -7.56
CA LEU A 233 -21.80 -6.58 -6.57
C LEU A 233 -23.22 -6.73 -7.15
N ALA A 234 -23.60 -5.89 -8.09
CA ALA A 234 -24.87 -5.99 -8.82
C ALA A 234 -24.84 -7.07 -9.91
N GLU A 235 -23.72 -7.73 -10.13
CA GLU A 235 -23.53 -8.83 -11.07
C GLU A 235 -23.85 -8.47 -12.53
N HIS A 236 -23.57 -7.22 -12.93
CA HIS A 236 -23.70 -6.79 -14.32
C HIS A 236 -22.48 -7.18 -15.16
N PHE A 237 -21.27 -7.13 -14.57
CA PHE A 237 -19.99 -7.52 -15.17
C PHE A 237 -19.70 -6.87 -16.53
N GLN A 238 -20.06 -5.59 -16.69
CA GLN A 238 -19.88 -4.85 -17.92
C GLN A 238 -18.48 -4.24 -18.07
N THR A 239 -17.81 -3.97 -16.95
CA THR A 239 -16.48 -3.37 -16.96
C THR A 239 -15.45 -4.40 -17.38
N GLU A 240 -14.59 -4.03 -18.36
CA GLU A 240 -13.48 -4.88 -18.76
C GLU A 240 -12.46 -5.01 -17.62
N PRO A 241 -11.90 -6.21 -17.37
CA PRO A 241 -10.95 -6.44 -16.26
C PRO A 241 -9.74 -5.50 -16.30
N ASP A 242 -9.16 -5.26 -17.48
CA ASP A 242 -8.01 -4.36 -17.64
C ASP A 242 -8.37 -2.90 -17.33
N SER A 243 -9.56 -2.45 -17.73
CA SER A 243 -10.05 -1.09 -17.43
C SER A 243 -10.29 -0.91 -15.95
N TYR A 244 -10.87 -1.90 -15.28
CA TYR A 244 -11.06 -1.91 -13.84
C TYR A 244 -9.71 -1.87 -13.09
N PHE A 245 -8.79 -2.74 -13.48
CA PHE A 245 -7.45 -2.81 -12.89
C PHE A 245 -6.71 -1.47 -13.04
N LYS A 246 -6.78 -0.85 -14.21
CA LYS A 246 -6.18 0.45 -14.48
C LYS A 246 -6.79 1.55 -13.63
N GLN A 247 -8.12 1.58 -13.51
CA GLN A 247 -8.81 2.56 -12.67
C GLN A 247 -8.44 2.40 -11.20
N ALA A 248 -8.50 1.19 -10.67
CA ALA A 248 -8.13 0.90 -9.28
C ALA A 248 -6.65 1.21 -9.01
N THR A 249 -5.76 0.92 -9.96
CA THR A 249 -4.34 1.27 -9.87
C THR A 249 -4.15 2.77 -9.83
N GLY A 250 -4.87 3.54 -10.64
CA GLY A 250 -4.83 5.00 -10.62
C GLY A 250 -5.24 5.58 -9.26
N VAL A 251 -6.26 5.02 -8.63
CA VAL A 251 -6.70 5.42 -7.27
C VAL A 251 -5.59 5.15 -6.25
N ILE A 252 -4.98 3.98 -6.28
CA ILE A 252 -3.90 3.59 -5.37
C ILE A 252 -2.66 4.48 -5.60
N ASP A 253 -2.30 4.74 -6.85
CA ASP A 253 -1.18 5.63 -7.20
C ASP A 253 -1.42 7.05 -6.71
N GLN A 254 -2.66 7.55 -6.77
CA GLN A 254 -3.03 8.83 -6.19
C GLN A 254 -2.85 8.84 -4.67
N GLY A 255 -3.18 7.76 -3.99
CA GLY A 255 -2.92 7.59 -2.56
C GLY A 255 -1.43 7.62 -2.23
N TYR A 256 -0.60 6.94 -3.00
CA TYR A 256 0.86 7.00 -2.86
C TYR A 256 1.40 8.42 -3.12
N LYS A 257 0.86 9.12 -4.11
CA LYS A 257 1.21 10.52 -4.35
C LYS A 257 0.92 11.40 -3.14
N VAL A 258 -0.28 11.29 -2.56
CA VAL A 258 -0.65 12.00 -1.32
C VAL A 258 0.34 11.66 -0.19
N MET A 259 0.70 10.40 -0.04
CA MET A 259 1.66 9.94 0.96
C MET A 259 3.04 10.57 0.74
N TYR A 260 3.56 10.56 -0.48
CA TYR A 260 4.87 11.15 -0.79
C TYR A 260 4.88 12.67 -0.66
N GLU A 261 3.77 13.34 -0.91
CA GLU A 261 3.65 14.80 -0.69
C GLU A 261 3.53 15.16 0.80
N THR A 262 3.22 14.19 1.65
CA THR A 262 3.24 14.35 3.11
C THR A 262 4.67 14.23 3.68
N LEU A 263 5.55 13.52 3.02
CA LEU A 263 6.96 13.35 3.39
C LEU A 263 7.82 14.52 2.92
#